data_037c798675b8c63496ec11046a409574
#
_entry.id   037c798675b8c63496ec11046a409574
#
_cell.length_a   1.000
_cell.length_b   1.000
_cell.length_c   1.000
_cell.angle_alpha   90.00
_cell.angle_beta   90.00
_cell.angle_gamma   90.00
#
_symmetry.space_group_name_H-M   'P 1'
#
loop_
_entity.id
_entity.type
_entity.pdbx_description
1 polymer ?
#
loop_
_entity_poly.entity_id
_entity_poly.type
_entity_poly.pdbx_seq_one_letter_code
_entity_poly.pdbx_strand_id
1 'polypeptide(L)'
;IIFLCLAILLLRLFGQGLMPHTSMTSMTRYYSKDRGKAISISSLGLPFGEVTLPAISIYLISLIGWKLTWLSAFILIIFSIIPIRFFLLKNHSARHKTWELENESIYNIKNNTHSKNYTRAEVLSDIKFYFIIFSILSPAYIMTGLFFHQIHLFEIKGWSLNLLAGTFAIYALITVSSSIIIGKLIDSYGSKKLVVVHLIPLAIGLLILSQSSSPFTALLYLSLAGITVGMANSLLSSLWAEIYGTKYIGSIKSLVTALMVFASALSPFMFGWSIDYGINIEIIILIC
;
A
#
# COMPACT_ATOMS: atom_id res chain seq x y z
N ILE A 1 -3.63 -11.09 -27.13
CA ILE A 1 -3.25 -9.78 -26.55
C ILE A 1 -4.45 -9.17 -25.82
N ILE A 2 -5.60 -8.96 -26.45
CA ILE A 2 -6.79 -8.31 -25.84
C ILE A 2 -7.22 -9.02 -24.54
N PHE A 3 -7.35 -10.37 -24.56
CA PHE A 3 -7.69 -11.13 -23.36
C PHE A 3 -6.65 -10.98 -22.23
N LEU A 4 -5.37 -10.87 -22.57
CA LEU A 4 -4.30 -10.64 -21.58
C LEU A 4 -4.43 -9.25 -20.97
N CYS A 5 -4.64 -8.23 -21.79
CA CYS A 5 -4.87 -6.85 -21.30
C CYS A 5 -6.09 -6.78 -20.39
N LEU A 6 -7.19 -7.43 -20.77
CA LEU A 6 -8.41 -7.49 -19.96
C LEU A 6 -8.16 -8.22 -18.63
N ALA A 7 -7.45 -9.35 -18.66
CA ALA A 7 -7.12 -10.11 -17.45
C ALA A 7 -6.25 -9.28 -16.49
N ILE A 8 -5.23 -8.59 -16.99
CA ILE A 8 -4.38 -7.70 -16.19
C ILE A 8 -5.19 -6.55 -15.60
N LEU A 9 -6.07 -5.93 -16.40
CA LEU A 9 -6.95 -4.86 -15.94
C LEU A 9 -7.87 -5.34 -14.81
N LEU A 10 -8.50 -6.50 -14.95
CA LEU A 10 -9.37 -7.08 -13.92
C LEU A 10 -8.59 -7.44 -12.65
N LEU A 11 -7.40 -8.03 -12.78
CA LEU A 11 -6.52 -8.32 -11.64
C LEU A 11 -6.13 -7.04 -10.89
N ARG A 12 -5.77 -5.98 -11.60
CA ARG A 12 -5.45 -4.67 -11.00
C ARG A 12 -6.67 -4.05 -10.33
N LEU A 13 -7.82 -4.05 -11.00
CA LEU A 13 -9.04 -3.45 -10.47
C LEU A 13 -9.52 -4.18 -9.20
N PHE A 14 -9.69 -5.49 -9.27
CA PHE A 14 -10.25 -6.27 -8.14
C PHE A 14 -9.21 -6.57 -7.07
N GLY A 15 -8.03 -7.03 -7.45
CA GLY A 15 -6.99 -7.45 -6.50
C GLY A 15 -6.30 -6.27 -5.83
N GLN A 16 -5.77 -5.33 -6.59
CA GLN A 16 -4.99 -4.21 -6.07
C GLN A 16 -5.87 -3.01 -5.68
N GLY A 17 -6.97 -2.76 -6.39
CA GLY A 17 -7.85 -1.62 -6.13
C GLY A 17 -8.93 -1.93 -5.10
N LEU A 18 -9.92 -2.76 -5.45
CA LEU A 18 -11.15 -2.92 -4.66
C LEU A 18 -10.95 -3.67 -3.33
N MET A 19 -10.17 -4.75 -3.30
CA MET A 19 -10.02 -5.54 -2.07
C MET A 19 -9.35 -4.75 -0.93
N PRO A 20 -8.18 -4.13 -1.10
CA PRO A 20 -7.57 -3.31 -0.06
C PRO A 20 -8.44 -2.10 0.31
N HIS A 21 -9.05 -1.44 -0.70
CA HIS A 21 -9.94 -0.31 -0.46
C HIS A 21 -11.12 -0.69 0.44
N THR A 22 -11.81 -1.80 0.14
CA THR A 22 -12.96 -2.28 0.92
C THR A 22 -12.53 -2.65 2.34
N SER A 23 -11.43 -3.38 2.49
CA SER A 23 -10.90 -3.79 3.79
C SER A 23 -10.56 -2.58 4.66
N MET A 24 -9.73 -1.67 4.15
CA MET A 24 -9.27 -0.50 4.91
C MET A 24 -10.41 0.49 5.22
N THR A 25 -11.36 0.66 4.29
CA THR A 25 -12.52 1.53 4.51
C THR A 25 -13.43 0.95 5.59
N SER A 26 -13.64 -0.36 5.60
CA SER A 26 -14.41 -1.04 6.64
C SER A 26 -13.75 -0.90 8.01
N MET A 27 -12.44 -1.12 8.13
CA MET A 27 -11.72 -0.92 9.39
C MET A 27 -11.83 0.53 9.87
N THR A 28 -11.66 1.50 8.98
CA THR A 28 -11.78 2.92 9.32
C THR A 28 -13.19 3.29 9.80
N ARG A 29 -14.22 2.66 9.25
CA ARG A 29 -15.62 2.92 9.56
C ARG A 29 -16.04 2.28 10.88
N TYR A 30 -15.73 1.00 11.09
CA TYR A 30 -16.23 0.26 12.26
C TYR A 30 -15.40 0.44 13.53
N TYR A 31 -14.14 0.82 13.43
CA TYR A 31 -13.26 1.06 14.57
C TYR A 31 -13.01 2.56 14.75
N SER A 32 -13.66 3.16 15.78
CA SER A 32 -13.50 4.59 16.08
C SER A 32 -12.38 4.85 17.08
N LYS A 33 -12.26 4.02 18.13
CA LYS A 33 -11.32 4.21 19.25
C LYS A 33 -9.94 3.66 18.95
N ASP A 34 -9.85 2.43 18.42
CA ASP A 34 -8.57 1.75 18.12
C ASP A 34 -8.34 1.64 16.61
N ARG A 35 -8.61 2.72 15.87
CA ARG A 35 -8.56 2.75 14.40
C ARG A 35 -7.18 2.41 13.86
N GLY A 36 -6.12 3.01 14.42
CA GLY A 36 -4.75 2.77 14.00
C GLY A 36 -4.35 1.31 14.16
N LYS A 37 -4.67 0.72 15.31
CA LYS A 37 -4.40 -0.69 15.60
C LYS A 37 -5.16 -1.63 14.65
N ALA A 38 -6.46 -1.39 14.44
CA ALA A 38 -7.28 -2.21 13.53
C ALA A 38 -6.77 -2.17 12.09
N ILE A 39 -6.39 -0.99 11.60
CA ILE A 39 -5.82 -0.79 10.26
C ILE A 39 -4.46 -1.49 10.16
N SER A 40 -3.57 -1.32 11.14
CA SER A 40 -2.26 -1.94 11.15
C SER A 40 -2.36 -3.46 11.09
N ILE A 41 -3.21 -4.09 11.89
CA ILE A 41 -3.43 -5.53 11.86
C ILE A 41 -3.98 -5.99 10.51
N SER A 42 -4.97 -5.28 9.96
CA SER A 42 -5.54 -5.62 8.64
C SER A 42 -4.53 -5.47 7.50
N SER A 43 -3.58 -4.56 7.61
CA SER A 43 -2.55 -4.33 6.59
C SER A 43 -1.43 -5.36 6.59
N LEU A 44 -1.30 -6.20 7.63
CA LEU A 44 -0.26 -7.25 7.70
C LEU A 44 -0.37 -8.30 6.59
N GLY A 45 -1.57 -8.52 6.05
CA GLY A 45 -1.79 -9.49 4.98
C GLY A 45 -0.99 -9.21 3.72
N LEU A 46 -0.78 -7.93 3.37
CA LEU A 46 -0.04 -7.55 2.16
C LEU A 46 1.46 -7.92 2.26
N PRO A 47 2.23 -7.44 3.25
CA PRO A 47 3.64 -7.83 3.38
C PRO A 47 3.84 -9.34 3.58
N PHE A 48 2.92 -9.99 4.29
CA PHE A 48 2.97 -11.45 4.44
C PHE A 48 2.83 -12.15 3.10
N GLY A 49 1.89 -11.70 2.25
CA GLY A 49 1.72 -12.20 0.90
C GLY A 49 2.95 -11.92 0.01
N GLU A 50 3.53 -10.74 0.09
CA GLU A 50 4.72 -10.35 -0.68
C GLU A 50 5.94 -11.24 -0.38
N VAL A 51 6.08 -11.71 0.84
CA VAL A 51 7.17 -12.63 1.24
C VAL A 51 6.89 -14.07 0.84
N THR A 52 5.68 -14.55 1.11
CA THR A 52 5.37 -15.99 1.02
C THR A 52 4.95 -16.41 -0.38
N LEU A 53 4.14 -15.60 -1.08
CA LEU A 53 3.57 -15.98 -2.36
C LEU A 53 4.61 -16.15 -3.49
N PRO A 54 5.65 -15.32 -3.63
CA PRO A 54 6.67 -15.55 -4.65
C PRO A 54 7.39 -16.89 -4.46
N ALA A 55 7.80 -17.22 -3.23
CA ALA A 55 8.48 -18.48 -2.93
C ALA A 55 7.58 -19.70 -3.22
N ILE A 56 6.33 -19.64 -2.78
CA ILE A 56 5.33 -20.69 -3.06
C ILE A 56 5.09 -20.80 -4.57
N SER A 57 4.98 -19.68 -5.28
CA SER A 57 4.73 -19.69 -6.73
C SER A 57 5.90 -20.29 -7.50
N ILE A 58 7.15 -19.95 -7.17
CA ILE A 58 8.35 -20.53 -7.81
C ILE A 58 8.37 -22.05 -7.57
N TYR A 59 8.13 -22.50 -6.34
CA TYR A 59 8.09 -23.91 -6.00
C TYR A 59 6.99 -24.66 -6.77
N LEU A 60 5.77 -24.12 -6.83
CA LEU A 60 4.67 -24.75 -7.57
C LEU A 60 4.94 -24.75 -9.09
N ILE A 61 5.50 -23.66 -9.64
CA ILE A 61 5.85 -23.61 -11.06
C ILE A 61 6.88 -24.70 -11.42
N SER A 62 7.84 -24.98 -10.55
CA SER A 62 8.81 -26.05 -10.77
C SER A 62 8.22 -27.45 -10.74
N LEU A 63 7.13 -27.68 -9.96
CA LEU A 63 6.47 -28.96 -9.83
C LEU A 63 5.41 -29.23 -10.90
N ILE A 64 4.53 -28.26 -11.13
CA ILE A 64 3.31 -28.45 -11.94
C ILE A 64 3.23 -27.50 -13.15
N GLY A 65 4.24 -26.66 -13.32
CA GLY A 65 4.30 -25.68 -14.39
C GLY A 65 3.40 -24.45 -14.14
N TRP A 66 3.63 -23.39 -14.89
CA TRP A 66 2.98 -22.09 -14.65
C TRP A 66 1.45 -22.11 -14.82
N LYS A 67 0.92 -22.88 -15.81
CA LYS A 67 -0.53 -22.93 -16.08
C LYS A 67 -1.31 -23.53 -14.91
N LEU A 68 -0.86 -24.66 -14.38
CA LEU A 68 -1.52 -25.32 -13.24
C LEU A 68 -1.33 -24.54 -11.94
N THR A 69 -0.20 -23.82 -11.79
CA THR A 69 0.01 -22.92 -10.66
C THR A 69 -1.03 -21.79 -10.64
N TRP A 70 -1.32 -21.15 -11.78
CA TRP A 70 -2.38 -20.14 -11.86
C TRP A 70 -3.77 -20.74 -11.61
N LEU A 71 -4.04 -21.93 -12.12
CA LEU A 71 -5.31 -22.63 -11.86
C LEU A 71 -5.46 -22.96 -10.37
N SER A 72 -4.41 -23.44 -9.72
CA SER A 72 -4.44 -23.74 -8.27
C SER A 72 -4.66 -22.48 -7.44
N ALA A 73 -4.04 -21.35 -7.80
CA ALA A 73 -4.27 -20.05 -7.15
C ALA A 73 -5.74 -19.60 -7.31
N PHE A 74 -6.31 -19.74 -8.50
CA PHE A 74 -7.73 -19.44 -8.76
C PHE A 74 -8.67 -20.29 -7.90
N ILE A 75 -8.43 -21.60 -7.82
CA ILE A 75 -9.20 -22.52 -7.00
C ILE A 75 -9.09 -22.14 -5.51
N LEU A 76 -7.89 -21.86 -5.04
CA LEU A 76 -7.65 -21.44 -3.65
C LEU A 76 -8.43 -20.17 -3.29
N ILE A 77 -8.45 -19.17 -4.17
CA ILE A 77 -9.19 -17.93 -3.97
C ILE A 77 -10.70 -18.19 -3.84
N ILE A 78 -11.27 -19.00 -4.76
CA ILE A 78 -12.70 -19.34 -4.70
C ILE A 78 -13.03 -20.08 -3.40
N PHE A 79 -12.23 -21.11 -3.06
CA PHE A 79 -12.44 -21.86 -1.82
C PHE A 79 -12.25 -21.02 -0.55
N SER A 80 -11.47 -19.95 -0.60
CA SER A 80 -11.32 -19.01 0.51
C SER A 80 -12.48 -18.04 0.62
N ILE A 81 -12.97 -17.51 -0.50
CA ILE A 81 -14.05 -16.51 -0.53
C ILE A 81 -15.38 -17.11 -0.06
N ILE A 82 -15.69 -18.37 -0.42
CA ILE A 82 -16.94 -19.02 -0.05
C ILE A 82 -17.12 -19.13 1.47
N PRO A 83 -16.17 -19.69 2.25
CA PRO A 83 -16.29 -19.71 3.71
C PRO A 83 -16.35 -18.32 4.33
N ILE A 84 -15.53 -17.38 3.86
CA ILE A 84 -15.55 -15.99 4.33
C ILE A 84 -16.95 -15.39 4.17
N ARG A 85 -17.58 -15.57 3.01
CA ARG A 85 -18.94 -15.07 2.73
C ARG A 85 -19.98 -15.69 3.68
N PHE A 86 -19.96 -16.99 3.86
CA PHE A 86 -20.99 -17.70 4.63
C PHE A 86 -20.79 -17.64 6.14
N PHE A 87 -19.54 -17.66 6.63
CA PHE A 87 -19.26 -17.68 8.07
C PHE A 87 -18.95 -16.31 8.66
N LEU A 88 -18.05 -15.54 8.02
CA LEU A 88 -17.60 -14.24 8.58
C LEU A 88 -18.56 -13.09 8.24
N LEU A 89 -19.16 -13.09 7.05
CA LEU A 89 -20.11 -12.05 6.65
C LEU A 89 -21.55 -12.38 6.98
N LYS A 90 -21.82 -13.49 7.66
CA LYS A 90 -23.15 -13.80 8.20
C LYS A 90 -23.61 -12.67 9.13
N ASN A 91 -24.84 -12.19 8.90
CA ASN A 91 -25.43 -11.07 9.65
C ASN A 91 -24.69 -9.71 9.50
N HIS A 92 -23.86 -9.55 8.48
CA HIS A 92 -23.16 -8.28 8.24
C HIS A 92 -24.16 -7.12 8.08
N SER A 93 -25.26 -7.31 7.34
CA SER A 93 -26.29 -6.29 7.14
C SER A 93 -26.94 -5.84 8.45
N ALA A 94 -27.22 -6.77 9.36
CA ALA A 94 -27.79 -6.44 10.66
C ALA A 94 -26.79 -5.65 11.52
N ARG A 95 -25.52 -6.09 11.57
CA ARG A 95 -24.45 -5.36 12.28
C ARG A 95 -24.21 -3.98 11.70
N HIS A 96 -24.29 -3.83 10.39
CA HIS A 96 -24.15 -2.53 9.72
C HIS A 96 -25.30 -1.59 10.10
N LYS A 97 -26.53 -2.07 10.10
CA LYS A 97 -27.70 -1.29 10.50
C LYS A 97 -27.63 -0.83 11.97
N THR A 98 -27.20 -1.71 12.88
CA THR A 98 -26.99 -1.34 14.28
C THR A 98 -25.92 -0.26 14.42
N TRP A 99 -24.80 -0.42 13.71
CA TRP A 99 -23.74 0.58 13.67
C TRP A 99 -24.19 1.93 13.09
N GLU A 100 -25.04 1.94 12.05
CA GLU A 100 -25.61 3.18 11.49
C GLU A 100 -26.47 3.90 12.53
N LEU A 101 -27.37 3.19 13.21
CA LEU A 101 -28.24 3.76 14.25
C LEU A 101 -27.44 4.33 15.45
N GLU A 102 -26.40 3.61 15.89
CA GLU A 102 -25.53 4.09 16.95
C GLU A 102 -24.73 5.33 16.53
N ASN A 103 -24.25 5.38 15.28
CA ASN A 103 -23.51 6.53 14.79
C ASN A 103 -24.39 7.72 14.42
N GLU A 104 -25.64 7.53 14.01
CA GLU A 104 -26.60 8.63 13.84
C GLU A 104 -26.87 9.34 15.17
N SER A 105 -27.04 8.59 16.26
CA SER A 105 -27.23 9.16 17.60
C SER A 105 -25.97 9.94 18.05
N ILE A 106 -24.77 9.38 17.85
CA ILE A 106 -23.51 10.04 18.18
C ILE A 106 -23.25 11.24 17.26
N TYR A 107 -23.63 11.16 15.98
CA TYR A 107 -23.50 12.23 15.00
C TYR A 107 -24.40 13.43 15.37
N ASN A 108 -25.62 13.18 15.81
CA ASN A 108 -26.56 14.22 16.27
C ASN A 108 -26.09 14.90 17.58
N ILE A 109 -25.41 14.15 18.46
CA ILE A 109 -24.80 14.71 19.68
C ILE A 109 -23.51 15.48 19.38
N LYS A 110 -22.68 15.01 18.43
CA LYS A 110 -21.40 15.65 18.03
C LYS A 110 -21.54 16.79 17.03
N ASN A 111 -22.70 17.01 16.43
CA ASN A 111 -22.92 18.16 15.54
C ASN A 111 -22.79 19.53 16.24
N ASN A 112 -22.62 19.54 17.56
CA ASN A 112 -22.22 20.74 18.32
C ASN A 112 -20.69 20.98 18.36
N THR A 113 -19.87 20.08 17.82
CA THR A 113 -18.43 20.30 17.67
C THR A 113 -18.08 20.34 16.17
N HIS A 114 -17.70 21.52 15.69
CA HIS A 114 -17.44 21.91 14.31
C HIS A 114 -16.33 21.11 13.59
N SER A 115 -16.49 19.82 13.34
CA SER A 115 -15.62 19.14 12.37
C SER A 115 -16.28 19.21 10.98
N LYS A 116 -15.77 20.08 10.12
CA LYS A 116 -16.24 20.21 8.74
C LYS A 116 -15.99 18.90 8.00
N ASN A 117 -17.04 18.33 7.40
CA ASN A 117 -16.95 17.17 6.53
C ASN A 117 -16.89 17.65 5.08
N TYR A 118 -15.82 17.31 4.38
CA TYR A 118 -15.59 17.73 3.00
C TYR A 118 -16.14 16.71 2.03
N THR A 119 -16.79 17.19 0.98
CA THR A 119 -17.16 16.39 -0.19
C THR A 119 -15.93 16.17 -1.07
N ARG A 120 -15.99 15.19 -2.00
CA ARG A 120 -14.93 14.94 -2.97
C ARG A 120 -14.57 16.19 -3.82
N ALA A 121 -15.58 17.00 -4.19
CA ALA A 121 -15.37 18.21 -4.97
C ALA A 121 -14.61 19.28 -4.15
N GLU A 122 -14.97 19.48 -2.89
CA GLU A 122 -14.27 20.40 -2.00
C GLU A 122 -12.82 19.95 -1.74
N VAL A 123 -12.56 18.65 -1.62
CA VAL A 123 -11.20 18.12 -1.49
C VAL A 123 -10.37 18.41 -2.73
N LEU A 124 -10.91 18.23 -3.92
CA LEU A 124 -10.22 18.56 -5.18
C LEU A 124 -9.97 20.07 -5.36
N SER A 125 -10.71 20.91 -4.67
CA SER A 125 -10.51 22.38 -4.67
C SER A 125 -9.50 22.83 -3.59
N ASP A 126 -9.09 21.95 -2.67
CA ASP A 126 -8.15 22.27 -1.62
C ASP A 126 -6.69 22.06 -2.11
N ILE A 127 -5.92 23.13 -2.17
CA ILE A 127 -4.50 23.09 -2.56
C ILE A 127 -3.67 22.16 -1.67
N LYS A 128 -4.02 22.02 -0.38
CA LYS A 128 -3.34 21.14 0.56
C LYS A 128 -3.44 19.65 0.14
N PHE A 129 -4.54 19.27 -0.51
CA PHE A 129 -4.72 17.94 -1.04
C PHE A 129 -3.60 17.57 -2.00
N TYR A 130 -3.21 18.48 -2.90
CA TYR A 130 -2.19 18.22 -3.92
C TYR A 130 -0.79 18.03 -3.32
N PHE A 131 -0.42 18.79 -2.30
CA PHE A 131 0.85 18.58 -1.60
C PHE A 131 0.88 17.25 -0.84
N ILE A 132 -0.20 16.92 -0.15
CA ILE A 132 -0.30 15.69 0.62
C ILE A 132 -0.37 14.48 -0.31
N ILE A 133 -1.16 14.53 -1.38
CA ILE A 133 -1.30 13.40 -2.31
C ILE A 133 0.01 13.11 -3.02
N PHE A 134 0.78 14.13 -3.42
CA PHE A 134 2.09 13.94 -4.02
C PHE A 134 3.03 13.17 -3.08
N SER A 135 3.09 13.59 -1.82
CA SER A 135 3.88 12.91 -0.78
C SER A 135 3.46 11.45 -0.57
N ILE A 136 2.16 11.16 -0.65
CA ILE A 136 1.61 9.81 -0.45
C ILE A 136 1.79 8.92 -1.70
N LEU A 137 1.77 9.50 -2.90
CA LEU A 137 1.98 8.75 -4.15
C LEU A 137 3.45 8.37 -4.36
N SER A 138 4.38 9.16 -3.83
CA SER A 138 5.83 8.98 -4.04
C SER A 138 6.32 7.57 -3.67
N PRO A 139 6.03 6.99 -2.49
CA PRO A 139 6.47 5.63 -2.17
C PRO A 139 5.89 4.58 -3.14
N ALA A 140 4.62 4.71 -3.52
CA ALA A 140 3.99 3.77 -4.45
C ALA A 140 4.62 3.84 -5.85
N TYR A 141 4.93 5.04 -6.34
CA TYR A 141 5.62 5.25 -7.59
C TYR A 141 7.05 4.71 -7.55
N ILE A 142 7.85 5.16 -6.60
CA ILE A 142 9.28 4.85 -6.51
C ILE A 142 9.50 3.35 -6.28
N MET A 143 8.82 2.77 -5.30
CA MET A 143 9.02 1.36 -4.97
C MET A 143 8.56 0.42 -6.08
N THR A 144 7.46 0.76 -6.78
CA THR A 144 7.03 -0.06 -7.92
C THR A 144 8.06 -0.01 -9.06
N GLY A 145 8.58 1.16 -9.41
CA GLY A 145 9.61 1.30 -10.43
C GLY A 145 10.87 0.51 -10.10
N LEU A 146 11.37 0.65 -8.88
CA LEU A 146 12.57 -0.05 -8.43
C LEU A 146 12.36 -1.56 -8.33
N PHE A 147 11.21 -2.05 -7.87
CA PHE A 147 10.92 -3.47 -7.80
C PHE A 147 10.80 -4.12 -9.17
N PHE A 148 10.25 -3.43 -10.16
CA PHE A 148 10.22 -3.93 -11.53
C PHE A 148 11.62 -4.00 -12.17
N HIS A 149 12.51 -3.07 -11.84
CA HIS A 149 13.87 -3.01 -12.38
C HIS A 149 14.94 -3.50 -11.39
N GLN A 150 14.56 -4.20 -10.34
CA GLN A 150 15.47 -4.63 -9.28
C GLN A 150 16.56 -5.60 -9.76
N ILE A 151 16.25 -6.52 -10.70
CA ILE A 151 17.24 -7.43 -11.26
C ILE A 151 18.31 -6.63 -12.00
N HIS A 152 17.90 -5.70 -12.85
CA HIS A 152 18.81 -4.79 -13.55
C HIS A 152 19.67 -3.94 -12.60
N LEU A 153 19.06 -3.42 -11.52
CA LEU A 153 19.79 -2.69 -10.49
C LEU A 153 20.86 -3.57 -9.81
N PHE A 154 20.51 -4.81 -9.48
CA PHE A 154 21.42 -5.76 -8.82
C PHE A 154 22.57 -6.15 -9.75
N GLU A 155 22.31 -6.34 -11.05
CA GLU A 155 23.33 -6.61 -12.07
C GLU A 155 24.32 -5.44 -12.20
N ILE A 156 23.84 -4.20 -12.32
CA ILE A 156 24.69 -3.00 -12.40
C ILE A 156 25.55 -2.84 -11.13
N LYS A 157 25.00 -3.10 -9.96
CA LYS A 157 25.73 -3.01 -8.68
C LYS A 157 26.63 -4.21 -8.42
N GLY A 158 26.60 -5.26 -9.25
CA GLY A 158 27.35 -6.51 -9.07
C GLY A 158 26.89 -7.33 -7.87
N TRP A 159 25.62 -7.22 -7.47
CA TRP A 159 25.07 -7.92 -6.33
C TRP A 159 24.46 -9.27 -6.73
N SER A 160 24.58 -10.27 -5.84
CA SER A 160 24.01 -11.60 -6.10
C SER A 160 22.50 -11.63 -5.92
N LEU A 161 21.82 -12.48 -6.68
CA LEU A 161 20.36 -12.71 -6.53
C LEU A 161 20.00 -13.34 -5.17
N ASN A 162 20.93 -14.06 -4.53
CA ASN A 162 20.72 -14.57 -3.17
C ASN A 162 20.62 -13.45 -2.15
N LEU A 163 21.40 -12.37 -2.34
CA LEU A 163 21.28 -11.16 -1.52
C LEU A 163 19.89 -10.53 -1.68
N LEU A 164 19.35 -10.52 -2.90
CA LEU A 164 18.01 -10.01 -3.18
C LEU A 164 16.95 -10.73 -2.34
N ALA A 165 16.94 -12.06 -2.33
CA ALA A 165 15.98 -12.84 -1.57
C ALA A 165 16.06 -12.56 -0.05
N GLY A 166 17.28 -12.47 0.50
CA GLY A 166 17.51 -12.17 1.92
C GLY A 166 17.05 -10.76 2.31
N THR A 167 17.35 -9.78 1.48
CA THR A 167 16.98 -8.37 1.73
C THR A 167 15.48 -8.14 1.64
N PHE A 168 14.76 -8.87 0.78
CA PHE A 168 13.30 -8.82 0.72
C PHE A 168 12.62 -9.33 2.00
N ALA A 169 13.14 -10.41 2.59
CA ALA A 169 12.62 -10.91 3.86
C ALA A 169 12.77 -9.85 4.98
N ILE A 170 13.90 -9.17 5.03
CA ILE A 170 14.15 -8.09 6.00
C ILE A 170 13.25 -6.89 5.72
N TYR A 171 13.11 -6.47 4.45
CA TYR A 171 12.18 -5.42 4.04
C TYR A 171 10.76 -5.68 4.56
N ALA A 172 10.25 -6.90 4.38
CA ALA A 172 8.91 -7.24 4.82
C ALA A 172 8.76 -7.25 6.34
N LEU A 173 9.74 -7.79 7.08
CA LEU A 173 9.74 -7.75 8.54
C LEU A 173 9.74 -6.32 9.07
N ILE A 174 10.53 -5.44 8.48
CA ILE A 174 10.59 -4.03 8.85
C ILE A 174 9.28 -3.32 8.48
N THR A 175 8.70 -3.60 7.32
CA THR A 175 7.41 -3.04 6.90
C THR A 175 6.31 -3.38 7.89
N VAL A 176 6.22 -4.65 8.30
CA VAL A 176 5.25 -5.12 9.31
C VAL A 176 5.47 -4.42 10.64
N SER A 177 6.70 -4.46 11.15
CA SER A 177 7.05 -3.87 12.45
C SER A 177 6.77 -2.36 12.47
N SER A 178 7.16 -1.66 11.42
CA SER A 178 6.93 -0.22 11.26
C SER A 178 5.44 0.11 11.19
N SER A 179 4.64 -0.68 10.47
CA SER A 179 3.18 -0.47 10.39
C SER A 179 2.52 -0.56 11.77
N ILE A 180 2.93 -1.53 12.60
CA ILE A 180 2.40 -1.70 13.96
C ILE A 180 2.83 -0.54 14.87
N ILE A 181 4.11 -0.15 14.84
CA ILE A 181 4.64 0.95 15.65
C ILE A 181 3.96 2.26 15.28
N ILE A 182 3.86 2.55 13.99
CA ILE A 182 3.23 3.78 13.50
C ILE A 182 1.74 3.81 13.80
N GLY A 183 1.04 2.68 13.77
CA GLY A 183 -0.36 2.62 14.19
C GLY A 183 -0.56 3.17 15.61
N LYS A 184 0.30 2.79 16.55
CA LYS A 184 0.30 3.32 17.93
C LYS A 184 0.67 4.80 17.99
N LEU A 185 1.65 5.23 17.18
CA LEU A 185 2.07 6.63 17.14
C LEU A 185 0.98 7.54 16.53
N ILE A 186 0.22 7.05 15.56
CA ILE A 186 -0.94 7.77 15.02
C ILE A 186 -1.99 8.01 16.09
N ASP A 187 -2.28 7.01 16.91
CA ASP A 187 -3.24 7.13 17.99
C ASP A 187 -2.80 8.14 19.07
N SER A 188 -1.48 8.33 19.26
CA SER A 188 -0.89 9.23 20.25
C SER A 188 -0.64 10.66 19.72
N TYR A 189 -0.13 10.79 18.51
CA TYR A 189 0.36 12.08 17.95
C TYR A 189 -0.48 12.63 16.79
N GLY A 190 -1.38 11.81 16.23
CA GLY A 190 -2.16 12.11 15.03
C GLY A 190 -1.38 11.88 13.73
N SER A 191 -2.12 11.62 12.65
CA SER A 191 -1.53 11.33 11.33
C SER A 191 -0.92 12.55 10.65
N LYS A 192 -1.45 13.76 10.91
CA LYS A 192 -0.96 15.02 10.31
C LYS A 192 0.50 15.33 10.62
N LYS A 193 0.97 15.00 11.83
CA LYS A 193 2.37 15.20 12.22
C LYS A 193 3.29 14.18 11.58
N LEU A 194 2.83 12.93 11.51
CA LEU A 194 3.64 11.82 11.03
C LEU A 194 3.81 11.81 9.50
N VAL A 195 2.84 12.37 8.75
CA VAL A 195 2.97 12.46 7.29
C VAL A 195 4.12 13.34 6.84
N VAL A 196 4.55 14.30 7.65
CA VAL A 196 5.68 15.21 7.32
C VAL A 196 7.01 14.45 7.29
N VAL A 197 7.16 13.43 8.12
CA VAL A 197 8.43 12.70 8.30
C VAL A 197 8.47 11.36 7.58
N HIS A 198 7.36 10.88 7.03
CA HIS A 198 7.27 9.50 6.54
C HIS A 198 8.13 9.22 5.30
N LEU A 199 8.49 10.22 4.50
CA LEU A 199 9.37 10.07 3.33
C LEU A 199 10.86 10.11 3.67
N ILE A 200 11.23 10.61 4.84
CA ILE A 200 12.64 10.79 5.23
C ILE A 200 13.45 9.47 5.13
N PRO A 201 12.96 8.33 5.67
CA PRO A 201 13.73 7.10 5.56
C PRO A 201 13.95 6.67 4.11
N LEU A 202 12.93 6.75 3.25
CA LEU A 202 13.08 6.42 1.82
C LEU A 202 14.08 7.34 1.13
N ALA A 203 14.01 8.64 1.35
CA ALA A 203 14.93 9.60 0.75
C ALA A 203 16.39 9.31 1.13
N ILE A 204 16.65 9.01 2.41
CA ILE A 204 17.99 8.60 2.86
C ILE A 204 18.40 7.30 2.19
N GLY A 205 17.50 6.31 2.11
CA GLY A 205 17.76 5.03 1.44
C GLY A 205 18.13 5.18 -0.03
N LEU A 206 17.42 6.04 -0.76
CA LEU A 206 17.69 6.32 -2.18
C LEU A 206 19.01 7.06 -2.38
N LEU A 207 19.34 8.01 -1.52
CA LEU A 207 20.64 8.71 -1.56
C LEU A 207 21.80 7.74 -1.35
N ILE A 208 21.71 6.84 -0.39
CA ILE A 208 22.74 5.81 -0.15
C ILE A 208 22.81 4.84 -1.33
N LEU A 209 21.67 4.42 -1.87
CA LEU A 209 21.57 3.50 -3.01
C LEU A 209 22.21 4.10 -4.28
N SER A 210 22.04 5.40 -4.52
CA SER A 210 22.59 6.06 -5.70
C SER A 210 24.12 6.17 -5.66
N GLN A 211 24.74 6.26 -4.47
CA GLN A 211 26.16 6.58 -4.31
C GLN A 211 27.05 5.37 -3.98
N SER A 212 26.48 4.25 -3.58
CA SER A 212 27.26 3.10 -3.10
C SER A 212 26.90 1.82 -3.83
N SER A 213 27.92 1.00 -4.13
CA SER A 213 27.77 -0.35 -4.70
C SER A 213 28.06 -1.47 -3.69
N SER A 214 28.26 -1.13 -2.41
CA SER A 214 28.44 -2.15 -1.37
C SER A 214 27.17 -3.01 -1.23
N PRO A 215 27.29 -4.35 -1.10
CA PRO A 215 26.14 -5.23 -0.84
C PRO A 215 25.33 -4.85 0.41
N PHE A 216 25.96 -4.24 1.41
CA PHE A 216 25.28 -3.73 2.60
C PHE A 216 24.28 -2.60 2.29
N THR A 217 24.52 -1.87 1.19
CA THR A 217 23.60 -0.80 0.72
C THR A 217 22.24 -1.36 0.33
N ALA A 218 22.17 -2.56 -0.25
CA ALA A 218 20.89 -3.20 -0.58
C ALA A 218 20.05 -3.43 0.68
N LEU A 219 20.68 -3.93 1.75
CA LEU A 219 20.03 -4.16 3.03
C LEU A 219 19.53 -2.86 3.65
N LEU A 220 20.39 -1.84 3.67
CA LEU A 220 20.08 -0.56 4.31
C LEU A 220 18.95 0.19 3.57
N TYR A 221 19.04 0.26 2.22
CA TYR A 221 18.00 0.85 1.38
C TYR A 221 16.64 0.18 1.58
N LEU A 222 16.57 -1.17 1.46
CA LEU A 222 15.32 -1.90 1.62
C LEU A 222 14.78 -1.80 3.05
N SER A 223 15.64 -1.74 4.06
CA SER A 223 15.23 -1.50 5.43
C SER A 223 14.55 -0.13 5.61
N LEU A 224 15.16 0.91 5.08
CA LEU A 224 14.62 2.28 5.13
C LEU A 224 13.34 2.42 4.29
N ALA A 225 13.29 1.77 3.12
CA ALA A 225 12.09 1.68 2.31
C ALA A 225 10.96 0.96 3.05
N GLY A 226 11.27 -0.13 3.76
CA GLY A 226 10.31 -0.86 4.59
C GLY A 226 9.70 0.01 5.70
N ILE A 227 10.50 0.87 6.33
CA ILE A 227 9.99 1.84 7.30
C ILE A 227 8.97 2.77 6.64
N THR A 228 9.31 3.39 5.51
CA THR A 228 8.42 4.31 4.80
C THR A 228 7.13 3.64 4.34
N VAL A 229 7.21 2.44 3.75
CA VAL A 229 6.03 1.69 3.28
C VAL A 229 5.15 1.27 4.45
N GLY A 230 5.74 0.80 5.56
CA GLY A 230 5.00 0.49 6.77
C GLY A 230 4.28 1.70 7.36
N MET A 231 4.95 2.87 7.38
CA MET A 231 4.33 4.14 7.76
C MET A 231 3.18 4.52 6.82
N ALA A 232 3.40 4.48 5.51
CA ALA A 232 2.40 4.86 4.51
C ALA A 232 1.13 4.01 4.61
N ASN A 233 1.24 2.70 4.81
CA ASN A 233 0.10 1.79 4.96
C ASN A 233 -0.83 2.18 6.11
N SER A 234 -0.28 2.60 7.25
CA SER A 234 -1.05 3.03 8.41
C SER A 234 -1.57 4.47 8.27
N LEU A 235 -0.74 5.39 7.74
CA LEU A 235 -1.08 6.79 7.55
C LEU A 235 -2.21 7.01 6.55
N LEU A 236 -2.18 6.32 5.41
CA LEU A 236 -3.18 6.44 4.34
C LEU A 236 -4.62 6.32 4.83
N SER A 237 -4.84 5.46 5.80
CA SER A 237 -6.19 5.16 6.28
C SER A 237 -6.71 6.17 7.29
N SER A 238 -5.85 6.77 8.11
CA SER A 238 -6.23 7.69 9.19
C SER A 238 -6.15 9.17 8.79
N LEU A 239 -5.16 9.52 7.96
CA LEU A 239 -4.88 10.89 7.57
C LEU A 239 -6.07 11.61 6.93
N TRP A 240 -6.69 10.97 5.93
CA TRP A 240 -7.82 11.56 5.22
C TRP A 240 -9.06 11.75 6.11
N ALA A 241 -9.28 10.83 7.05
CA ALA A 241 -10.35 10.97 8.03
C ALA A 241 -10.09 12.12 9.02
N GLU A 242 -8.81 12.35 9.38
CA GLU A 242 -8.41 13.42 10.28
C GLU A 242 -8.46 14.81 9.62
N ILE A 243 -8.17 14.90 8.30
CA ILE A 243 -8.14 16.18 7.57
C ILE A 243 -9.53 16.55 7.07
N TYR A 244 -10.23 15.61 6.43
CA TYR A 244 -11.46 15.88 5.67
C TYR A 244 -12.73 15.31 6.29
N GLY A 245 -12.61 14.68 7.45
CA GLY A 245 -13.75 14.07 8.15
C GLY A 245 -14.12 12.68 7.64
N THR A 246 -15.11 12.07 8.28
CA THR A 246 -15.45 10.66 8.05
C THR A 246 -16.70 10.44 7.20
N LYS A 247 -17.54 11.47 7.03
CA LYS A 247 -18.83 11.35 6.32
C LYS A 247 -18.67 10.87 4.86
N TYR A 248 -17.74 11.47 4.13
CA TYR A 248 -17.49 11.15 2.72
C TYR A 248 -16.17 10.42 2.49
N ILE A 249 -15.59 9.82 3.54
CA ILE A 249 -14.27 9.22 3.51
C ILE A 249 -14.10 8.13 2.44
N GLY A 250 -15.16 7.37 2.14
CA GLY A 250 -15.15 6.35 1.10
C GLY A 250 -14.86 6.91 -0.29
N SER A 251 -15.51 8.03 -0.65
CA SER A 251 -15.29 8.69 -1.95
C SER A 251 -13.93 9.37 -2.06
N ILE A 252 -13.39 9.88 -0.95
CA ILE A 252 -12.07 10.49 -0.89
C ILE A 252 -11.00 9.39 -1.04
N LYS A 253 -11.13 8.30 -0.27
CA LYS A 253 -10.20 7.16 -0.35
C LYS A 253 -10.20 6.49 -1.72
N SER A 254 -11.37 6.37 -2.38
CA SER A 254 -11.43 5.81 -3.73
C SER A 254 -10.65 6.65 -4.74
N LEU A 255 -10.72 7.98 -4.64
CA LEU A 255 -9.92 8.89 -5.45
C LEU A 255 -8.42 8.68 -5.20
N VAL A 256 -8.00 8.68 -3.93
CA VAL A 256 -6.60 8.47 -3.55
C VAL A 256 -6.08 7.11 -4.04
N THR A 257 -6.86 6.04 -3.87
CA THR A 257 -6.50 4.69 -4.34
C THR A 257 -6.36 4.66 -5.86
N ALA A 258 -7.26 5.31 -6.60
CA ALA A 258 -7.16 5.39 -8.06
C ALA A 258 -5.87 6.11 -8.50
N LEU A 259 -5.52 7.21 -7.85
CA LEU A 259 -4.27 7.94 -8.12
C LEU A 259 -3.03 7.11 -7.77
N MET A 260 -3.05 6.34 -6.66
CA MET A 260 -1.96 5.43 -6.30
C MET A 260 -1.77 4.31 -7.32
N VAL A 261 -2.86 3.68 -7.77
CA VAL A 261 -2.80 2.62 -8.80
C VAL A 261 -2.27 3.19 -10.10
N PHE A 262 -2.71 4.39 -10.49
CA PHE A 262 -2.22 5.07 -11.69
C PHE A 262 -0.71 5.38 -11.58
N ALA A 263 -0.27 5.97 -10.47
CA ALA A 263 1.14 6.28 -10.23
C ALA A 263 2.01 5.01 -10.27
N SER A 264 1.57 3.93 -9.61
CA SER A 264 2.28 2.66 -9.61
C SER A 264 2.30 1.97 -10.99
N ALA A 265 1.28 2.15 -11.81
CA ALA A 265 1.25 1.61 -13.18
C ALA A 265 2.15 2.39 -14.14
N LEU A 266 2.24 3.71 -13.96
CA LEU A 266 3.10 4.59 -14.77
C LEU A 266 4.58 4.39 -14.49
N SER A 267 4.94 4.07 -13.26
CA SER A 267 6.32 4.04 -12.79
C SER A 267 7.22 3.05 -13.55
N PRO A 268 6.89 1.75 -13.73
CA PRO A 268 7.75 0.83 -14.48
C PRO A 268 8.00 1.28 -15.92
N PHE A 269 6.99 1.88 -16.55
CA PHE A 269 7.12 2.43 -17.90
C PHE A 269 8.12 3.59 -17.92
N MET A 270 8.00 4.55 -17.00
CA MET A 270 8.89 5.71 -16.94
C MET A 270 10.34 5.32 -16.62
N PHE A 271 10.53 4.37 -15.71
CA PHE A 271 11.85 3.84 -15.38
C PHE A 271 12.47 3.11 -16.59
N GLY A 272 11.73 2.18 -17.23
CA GLY A 272 12.20 1.45 -18.39
C GLY A 272 12.52 2.39 -19.56
N TRP A 273 11.64 3.32 -19.85
CA TRP A 273 11.87 4.33 -20.89
C TRP A 273 13.14 5.16 -20.63
N SER A 274 13.37 5.59 -19.39
CA SER A 274 14.58 6.33 -19.03
C SER A 274 15.84 5.48 -19.19
N ILE A 275 15.80 4.21 -18.82
CA ILE A 275 16.91 3.25 -18.98
C ILE A 275 17.19 3.01 -20.47
N ASP A 276 16.16 2.83 -21.30
CA ASP A 276 16.28 2.62 -22.74
C ASP A 276 16.90 3.84 -23.45
N TYR A 277 16.69 5.05 -22.93
CA TYR A 277 17.37 6.28 -23.39
C TYR A 277 18.81 6.42 -22.88
N GLY A 278 19.33 5.42 -22.17
CA GLY A 278 20.69 5.41 -21.66
C GLY A 278 20.91 6.22 -20.38
N ILE A 279 19.83 6.62 -19.68
CA ILE A 279 19.97 7.26 -18.38
C ILE A 279 20.34 6.20 -17.35
N ASN A 280 21.46 6.40 -16.65
CA ASN A 280 21.89 5.50 -15.60
C ASN A 280 20.81 5.41 -14.51
N ILE A 281 20.52 4.18 -14.06
CA ILE A 281 19.52 3.92 -13.01
C ILE A 281 19.83 4.68 -11.71
N GLU A 282 21.10 4.95 -11.41
CA GLU A 282 21.52 5.74 -10.25
C GLU A 282 21.06 7.19 -10.32
N ILE A 283 21.04 7.78 -11.54
CA ILE A 283 20.52 9.12 -11.79
C ILE A 283 19.01 9.13 -11.63
N ILE A 284 18.32 8.10 -12.14
CA ILE A 284 16.86 7.96 -11.98
C ILE A 284 16.49 7.90 -10.48
N ILE A 285 17.24 7.11 -9.70
CA ILE A 285 17.08 6.99 -8.25
C ILE A 285 17.29 8.33 -7.54
N LEU A 286 18.25 9.12 -7.98
CA LEU A 286 18.59 10.42 -7.38
C LEU A 286 17.52 11.50 -7.67
N ILE A 287 16.83 11.39 -8.80
CA ILE A 287 15.75 12.30 -9.20
C ILE A 287 14.45 11.98 -8.46
N CYS A 288 14.26 10.73 -8.01
CA CYS A 288 13.09 10.30 -7.26
C CYS A 288 13.06 10.82 -5.84
#